data_05fed8e503b405df7cd7fd23db4ae7a9
#
_entry.id   05fed8e503b405df7cd7fd23db4ae7a9
#
_cell.length_a   1.000
_cell.length_b   1.000
_cell.length_c   1.000
_cell.angle_alpha   90.00
_cell.angle_beta   90.00
_cell.angle_gamma   90.00
#
_symmetry.space_group_name_H-M   'P 1'
#
loop_
_entity.id
_entity.type
_entity.pdbx_description
1 polymer ?
#
loop_
_entity_poly.entity_id
_entity_poly.type
_entity_poly.pdbx_seq_one_letter_code
_entity_poly.pdbx_strand_id
1 'polypeptide(L)'
;MPLSTVFLLALFLILVVIVVILLARTAVFPIDTAEVEPIELTQVDGESVAQRLGLAIQLKTFSSPNLEEIDPIPFRGMHNLMHTLYPMIDEKLDKEIFNEFSLLYTWKGSNPSLEPVCFLAHLDVVPADEAEDSGWKYPPFSGIVAEGYVWGRGAIDCKGVLIGQLEAVDNLLREGYQPLRTIYLAFGFDEENSGRNGAAQMAKALQQRGVKLSFLIDEGGAITTDQIKAVSQPVAAVGVSEKGFVTLRLHAKTASGHAAMPPKRTAIGALALALATLESNPFPQNLGVVQFMLSHLGKALPFMQRMALANTWLFGGLVRKQMASQPTMNALTRTTLAPTVINGGHTSNVLPAEADALINLRIMEGETREEVFQRVNNMVADDVISVLPSDAETLQESRSWNPSPVSEVDSPQFALLANLIMAAYPSTLVMPILVAGGTDARYYAPFCRNAYRFSPFVLSTEETANVHGVNERLSIANCAKAVGFYMELMRHVSSLTAEEEAAFLSEDEWEEDEKPVKERKNKAPRASKVVEPEEVLIAELHTPLPTKPLKQPASQTVAYPKQPRQVESPTEEHLTSRSENFVEDLQPLQDDDEPLTVKPMKRG
;
A
#
# COMPACT_ATOMS: atom_id res chain seq x y z
N MET A 1 -5.91 -23.40 -62.09
CA MET A 1 -5.46 -24.05 -60.82
C MET A 1 -6.67 -24.74 -60.16
N PRO A 2 -6.54 -25.92 -59.59
CA PRO A 2 -7.62 -26.55 -58.83
C PRO A 2 -8.06 -25.65 -57.67
N LEU A 3 -9.36 -25.66 -57.40
CA LEU A 3 -9.94 -24.83 -56.32
C LEU A 3 -9.26 -25.11 -54.93
N SER A 4 -8.85 -26.35 -54.71
CA SER A 4 -8.06 -26.78 -53.55
C SER A 4 -6.71 -26.09 -53.43
N THR A 5 -6.01 -25.88 -54.56
CA THR A 5 -4.71 -25.17 -54.59
C THR A 5 -4.86 -23.69 -54.29
N VAL A 6 -5.92 -23.05 -54.80
CA VAL A 6 -6.24 -21.65 -54.51
C VAL A 6 -6.56 -21.48 -53.04
N PHE A 7 -7.34 -22.41 -52.45
CA PHE A 7 -7.68 -22.40 -51.03
C PHE A 7 -6.43 -22.59 -50.15
N LEU A 8 -5.54 -23.52 -50.48
CA LEU A 8 -4.29 -23.72 -49.71
C LEU A 8 -3.35 -22.54 -49.80
N LEU A 9 -3.25 -21.89 -50.97
CA LEU A 9 -2.47 -20.63 -51.15
C LEU A 9 -3.07 -19.48 -50.30
N ALA A 10 -4.40 -19.35 -50.30
CA ALA A 10 -5.06 -18.33 -49.47
C ALA A 10 -4.82 -18.58 -47.97
N LEU A 11 -4.95 -19.82 -47.52
CA LEU A 11 -4.67 -20.21 -46.14
C LEU A 11 -3.21 -19.96 -45.74
N PHE A 12 -2.27 -20.30 -46.63
CA PHE A 12 -0.85 -20.01 -46.44
C PHE A 12 -0.58 -18.49 -46.33
N LEU A 13 -1.17 -17.69 -47.23
CA LEU A 13 -1.03 -16.24 -47.18
C LEU A 13 -1.59 -15.65 -45.89
N ILE A 14 -2.75 -16.11 -45.44
CA ILE A 14 -3.34 -15.71 -44.16
C ILE A 14 -2.38 -16.04 -43.00
N LEU A 15 -1.80 -17.23 -43.00
CA LEU A 15 -0.85 -17.64 -41.97
C LEU A 15 0.39 -16.75 -41.97
N VAL A 16 0.93 -16.43 -43.15
CA VAL A 16 2.09 -15.51 -43.30
C VAL A 16 1.73 -14.13 -42.74
N VAL A 17 0.56 -13.59 -43.07
CA VAL A 17 0.09 -12.30 -42.56
C VAL A 17 -0.03 -12.32 -41.03
N ILE A 18 -0.61 -13.39 -40.47
CA ILE A 18 -0.68 -13.55 -39.00
C ILE A 18 0.70 -13.54 -38.36
N VAL A 19 1.66 -14.30 -38.93
CA VAL A 19 3.03 -14.36 -38.41
C VAL A 19 3.70 -12.98 -38.48
N VAL A 20 3.52 -12.25 -39.57
CA VAL A 20 4.08 -10.89 -39.73
C VAL A 20 3.48 -9.95 -38.67
N ILE A 21 2.16 -10.00 -38.43
CA ILE A 21 1.50 -9.21 -37.40
C ILE A 21 2.05 -9.56 -36.01
N LEU A 22 2.18 -10.85 -35.71
CA LEU A 22 2.72 -11.30 -34.41
C LEU A 22 4.14 -10.76 -34.19
N LEU A 23 5.01 -10.86 -35.18
CA LEU A 23 6.40 -10.39 -35.09
C LEU A 23 6.48 -8.85 -35.00
N ALA A 24 5.72 -8.14 -35.82
CA ALA A 24 5.70 -6.68 -35.81
C ALA A 24 5.21 -6.14 -34.44
N ARG A 25 4.10 -6.66 -33.92
CA ARG A 25 3.60 -6.26 -32.60
C ARG A 25 4.59 -6.63 -31.47
N THR A 26 5.29 -7.76 -31.59
CA THR A 26 6.30 -8.15 -30.62
C THR A 26 7.53 -7.25 -30.66
N ALA A 27 7.89 -6.74 -31.82
CA ALA A 27 9.03 -5.85 -31.99
C ALA A 27 8.79 -4.46 -31.38
N VAL A 28 7.56 -3.94 -31.48
CA VAL A 28 7.18 -2.62 -30.93
C VAL A 28 6.62 -2.68 -29.50
N PHE A 29 6.55 -3.87 -28.88
CA PHE A 29 6.02 -4.03 -27.53
C PHE A 29 6.94 -3.47 -26.45
N PRO A 30 8.28 -3.66 -26.48
CA PRO A 30 9.17 -3.06 -25.51
C PRO A 30 9.19 -1.53 -25.63
N ILE A 31 9.09 -0.85 -24.50
CA ILE A 31 9.42 0.56 -24.40
C ILE A 31 10.94 0.65 -24.29
N ASP A 32 11.58 1.38 -25.20
CA ASP A 32 13.01 1.59 -25.13
C ASP A 32 13.29 2.66 -24.05
N THR A 33 14.15 2.30 -23.09
CA THR A 33 14.63 3.22 -22.06
C THR A 33 15.93 3.87 -22.53
N ALA A 34 16.10 5.15 -22.26
CA ALA A 34 17.34 5.85 -22.54
C ALA A 34 18.50 5.24 -21.71
N GLU A 35 19.70 5.22 -22.28
CA GLU A 35 20.91 4.95 -21.50
C GLU A 35 21.21 6.17 -20.64
N VAL A 36 21.37 5.94 -19.34
CA VAL A 36 21.65 6.99 -18.35
C VAL A 36 23.06 6.78 -17.80
N GLU A 37 23.85 7.86 -17.79
CA GLU A 37 25.18 7.81 -17.19
C GLU A 37 25.08 7.60 -15.67
N PRO A 38 25.86 6.66 -15.12
CA PRO A 38 25.90 6.44 -13.67
C PRO A 38 26.38 7.67 -12.89
N ILE A 39 25.78 7.91 -11.75
CA ILE A 39 26.23 8.94 -10.79
C ILE A 39 26.77 8.29 -9.51
N GLU A 40 27.71 8.96 -8.87
CA GLU A 40 28.14 8.62 -7.53
C GLU A 40 27.26 9.37 -6.53
N LEU A 41 26.51 8.61 -5.72
CA LEU A 41 25.74 9.19 -4.63
C LEU A 41 26.66 9.73 -3.54
N THR A 42 26.22 10.78 -2.83
CA THR A 42 26.91 11.28 -1.65
C THR A 42 27.20 10.13 -0.69
N GLN A 43 28.48 9.96 -0.32
CA GLN A 43 28.90 8.92 0.61
C GLN A 43 28.49 9.28 2.02
N VAL A 44 27.74 8.38 2.65
CA VAL A 44 27.21 8.53 4.02
C VAL A 44 27.67 7.35 4.86
N ASP A 45 27.94 7.60 6.14
CA ASP A 45 28.27 6.54 7.10
C ASP A 45 27.03 5.70 7.41
N GLY A 46 26.90 4.58 6.69
CA GLY A 46 25.75 3.66 6.80
C GLY A 46 25.61 3.02 8.18
N GLU A 47 26.71 2.79 8.91
CA GLU A 47 26.67 2.27 10.28
C GLU A 47 26.00 3.27 11.22
N SER A 48 26.37 4.54 11.14
CA SER A 48 25.74 5.60 11.93
C SER A 48 24.25 5.76 11.60
N VAL A 49 23.86 5.66 10.32
CA VAL A 49 22.43 5.69 9.91
C VAL A 49 21.68 4.47 10.46
N ALA A 50 22.27 3.27 10.34
CA ALA A 50 21.68 2.03 10.85
C ALA A 50 21.50 2.07 12.38
N GLN A 51 22.46 2.64 13.13
CA GLN A 51 22.34 2.83 14.58
C GLN A 51 21.18 3.77 14.92
N ARG A 52 21.01 4.90 14.21
CA ARG A 52 19.91 5.84 14.41
C ARG A 52 18.55 5.21 14.06
N LEU A 53 18.49 4.43 12.98
CA LEU A 53 17.32 3.63 12.66
C LEU A 53 17.03 2.60 13.77
N GLY A 54 18.05 1.95 14.32
CA GLY A 54 17.92 1.04 15.46
C GLY A 54 17.27 1.70 16.68
N LEU A 55 17.65 2.95 17.00
CA LEU A 55 17.00 3.72 18.06
C LEU A 55 15.52 4.00 17.76
N ALA A 56 15.18 4.30 16.51
CA ALA A 56 13.79 4.50 16.10
C ALA A 56 12.96 3.21 16.19
N ILE A 57 13.54 2.05 15.83
CA ILE A 57 12.88 0.73 15.93
C ILE A 57 12.52 0.37 17.37
N GLN A 58 13.31 0.79 18.37
CA GLN A 58 13.04 0.52 19.79
C GLN A 58 11.75 1.20 20.30
N LEU A 59 11.25 2.19 19.60
CA LEU A 59 10.02 2.89 19.94
C LEU A 59 8.82 2.15 19.30
N LYS A 60 8.00 1.50 20.14
CA LYS A 60 6.83 0.71 19.73
C LYS A 60 5.64 1.62 19.41
N THR A 61 5.71 2.31 18.29
CA THR A 61 4.70 3.28 17.84
C THR A 61 3.50 2.57 17.20
N PHE A 62 2.70 1.90 18.02
CA PHE A 62 1.48 1.23 17.56
C PHE A 62 0.35 2.24 17.45
N SER A 63 -0.24 2.34 16.27
CA SER A 63 -1.43 3.14 16.03
C SER A 63 -2.71 2.34 16.30
N SER A 64 -3.81 3.04 16.56
CA SER A 64 -5.16 2.48 16.66
C SER A 64 -6.14 3.38 15.90
N PRO A 65 -7.21 2.80 15.31
CA PRO A 65 -8.32 3.58 14.78
C PRO A 65 -8.99 4.48 15.83
N ASN A 66 -8.92 4.10 17.10
CA ASN A 66 -9.40 4.88 18.24
C ASN A 66 -8.22 5.60 18.91
N LEU A 67 -8.21 6.93 18.83
CA LEU A 67 -7.12 7.75 19.38
C LEU A 67 -6.93 7.56 20.90
N GLU A 68 -8.00 7.25 21.64
CA GLU A 68 -7.95 7.02 23.09
C GLU A 68 -7.20 5.73 23.47
N GLU A 69 -7.02 4.80 22.53
CA GLU A 69 -6.32 3.54 22.74
C GLU A 69 -4.83 3.62 22.42
N ILE A 70 -4.37 4.74 21.86
CA ILE A 70 -2.97 4.93 21.48
C ILE A 70 -2.13 5.25 22.73
N ASP A 71 -1.06 4.48 22.95
CA ASP A 71 -0.05 4.88 23.90
C ASP A 71 0.77 6.06 23.36
N PRO A 72 0.68 7.26 23.97
CA PRO A 72 1.39 8.44 23.46
C PRO A 72 2.91 8.41 23.73
N ILE A 73 3.37 7.56 24.63
CA ILE A 73 4.77 7.58 25.09
C ILE A 73 5.74 7.25 23.95
N PRO A 74 5.55 6.17 23.14
CA PRO A 74 6.45 5.88 22.03
C PRO A 74 6.47 6.96 20.94
N PHE A 75 5.31 7.58 20.64
CA PHE A 75 5.24 8.66 19.64
C PHE A 75 5.94 9.92 20.10
N ARG A 76 5.75 10.33 21.36
CA ARG A 76 6.51 11.43 21.95
C ARG A 76 8.00 11.10 22.05
N GLY A 77 8.33 9.84 22.32
CA GLY A 77 9.69 9.32 22.23
C GLY A 77 10.32 9.50 20.85
N MET A 78 9.55 9.23 19.78
CA MET A 78 9.97 9.43 18.38
C MET A 78 10.22 10.92 18.10
N HIS A 79 9.32 11.82 18.51
CA HIS A 79 9.52 13.26 18.36
C HIS A 79 10.81 13.74 19.07
N ASN A 80 11.05 13.26 20.30
CA ASN A 80 12.27 13.59 21.06
C ASN A 80 13.54 13.03 20.39
N LEU A 81 13.46 11.81 19.85
CA LEU A 81 14.56 11.20 19.12
C LEU A 81 14.91 12.02 17.88
N MET A 82 13.92 12.40 17.08
CA MET A 82 14.09 13.23 15.88
C MET A 82 14.70 14.59 16.23
N HIS A 83 14.19 15.26 17.27
CA HIS A 83 14.72 16.52 17.76
C HIS A 83 16.20 16.38 18.22
N THR A 84 16.53 15.30 18.90
CA THR A 84 17.89 15.07 19.41
C THR A 84 18.89 14.76 18.30
N LEU A 85 18.48 13.95 17.32
CA LEU A 85 19.35 13.51 16.22
C LEU A 85 19.50 14.59 15.14
N TYR A 86 18.44 15.36 14.88
CA TYR A 86 18.36 16.31 13.77
C TYR A 86 17.96 17.73 14.20
N PRO A 87 18.71 18.37 15.12
CA PRO A 87 18.33 19.68 15.66
C PRO A 87 18.28 20.79 14.59
N MET A 88 19.06 20.67 13.50
CA MET A 88 19.02 21.64 12.40
C MET A 88 17.69 21.61 11.65
N ILE A 89 17.01 20.47 11.57
CA ILE A 89 15.70 20.39 10.94
C ILE A 89 14.67 21.22 11.73
N ASP A 90 14.63 21.06 13.05
CA ASP A 90 13.75 21.84 13.92
C ASP A 90 14.13 23.35 13.98
N GLU A 91 15.41 23.69 13.74
CA GLU A 91 15.85 25.10 13.70
C GLU A 91 15.51 25.79 12.36
N LYS A 92 15.61 25.07 11.24
CA LYS A 92 15.58 25.66 9.89
C LYS A 92 14.24 25.49 9.17
N LEU A 93 13.45 24.48 9.51
CA LEU A 93 12.18 24.17 8.90
C LEU A 93 11.03 24.59 9.83
N ASP A 94 9.92 25.08 9.25
CA ASP A 94 8.69 25.26 10.02
C ASP A 94 8.10 23.88 10.33
N LYS A 95 7.72 23.65 11.59
CA LYS A 95 7.16 22.39 12.08
C LYS A 95 5.74 22.58 12.58
N GLU A 96 4.83 21.75 12.11
CA GLU A 96 3.44 21.66 12.58
C GLU A 96 3.15 20.25 13.07
N ILE A 97 2.32 20.13 14.12
CA ILE A 97 1.92 18.84 14.70
C ILE A 97 0.42 18.67 14.52
N PHE A 98 -0.01 17.52 14.01
CA PHE A 98 -1.41 17.16 13.81
C PHE A 98 -1.79 15.99 14.71
N ASN A 99 -2.92 16.14 15.42
CA ASN A 99 -3.46 15.14 16.35
C ASN A 99 -2.37 14.56 17.29
N GLU A 100 -1.53 15.45 17.83
CA GLU A 100 -0.43 15.20 18.77
C GLU A 100 0.78 14.43 18.19
N PHE A 101 0.63 13.66 17.10
CA PHE A 101 1.67 12.71 16.69
C PHE A 101 2.20 12.91 15.28
N SER A 102 1.38 13.28 14.28
CA SER A 102 1.86 13.53 12.92
C SER A 102 2.65 14.82 12.82
N LEU A 103 3.69 14.80 12.00
CA LEU A 103 4.61 15.92 11.81
C LEU A 103 4.58 16.40 10.35
N LEU A 104 4.33 17.69 10.16
CA LEU A 104 4.47 18.35 8.88
C LEU A 104 5.60 19.37 8.97
N TYR A 105 6.70 19.13 8.27
CA TYR A 105 7.78 20.09 8.13
C TYR A 105 7.67 20.82 6.80
N THR A 106 7.92 22.12 6.82
CA THR A 106 7.96 22.97 5.63
C THR A 106 9.36 23.55 5.45
N TRP A 107 10.08 23.08 4.45
CA TRP A 107 11.33 23.68 4.00
C TRP A 107 11.03 24.67 2.88
N LYS A 108 10.97 25.96 3.22
CA LYS A 108 10.59 27.02 2.29
C LYS A 108 11.57 27.12 1.12
N GLY A 109 11.04 27.06 -0.09
CA GLY A 109 11.81 27.33 -1.31
C GLY A 109 12.11 28.82 -1.49
N SER A 110 13.16 29.10 -2.25
CA SER A 110 13.53 30.49 -2.62
C SER A 110 12.58 31.11 -3.64
N ASN A 111 11.80 30.28 -4.37
CA ASN A 111 10.77 30.73 -5.32
C ASN A 111 9.39 30.19 -4.93
N PRO A 112 8.58 30.96 -4.19
CA PRO A 112 7.27 30.51 -3.72
C PRO A 112 6.19 30.44 -4.82
N SER A 113 6.49 30.87 -6.06
CA SER A 113 5.55 30.76 -7.19
C SER A 113 5.53 29.37 -7.83
N LEU A 114 6.54 28.55 -7.55
CA LEU A 114 6.61 27.17 -8.02
C LEU A 114 5.76 26.25 -7.16
N GLU A 115 5.07 25.32 -7.79
CA GLU A 115 4.33 24.28 -7.09
C GLU A 115 5.29 23.45 -6.21
N PRO A 116 5.00 23.25 -4.92
CA PRO A 116 5.87 22.54 -3.99
C PRO A 116 5.91 21.04 -4.27
N VAL A 117 6.87 20.36 -3.65
CA VAL A 117 7.03 18.90 -3.65
C VAL A 117 6.83 18.34 -2.25
N CYS A 118 6.43 17.07 -2.15
CA CYS A 118 6.16 16.43 -0.86
C CYS A 118 6.82 15.05 -0.76
N PHE A 119 7.42 14.78 0.39
CA PHE A 119 8.01 13.51 0.78
C PHE A 119 7.22 12.94 1.95
N LEU A 120 6.71 11.72 1.81
CA LEU A 120 5.93 11.05 2.84
C LEU A 120 6.72 9.93 3.49
N ALA A 121 6.39 9.65 4.73
CA ALA A 121 6.72 8.44 5.48
C ALA A 121 5.75 8.35 6.67
N HIS A 122 5.71 7.19 7.35
CA HIS A 122 4.92 7.08 8.56
C HIS A 122 5.75 6.69 9.78
N LEU A 123 5.22 7.06 10.96
CA LEU A 123 5.87 6.87 12.26
C LEU A 123 5.48 5.54 12.90
N ASP A 124 4.27 5.06 12.62
CA ASP A 124 3.71 3.87 13.22
C ASP A 124 4.24 2.58 12.59
N VAL A 125 3.99 1.48 13.27
CA VAL A 125 4.35 0.13 12.85
C VAL A 125 3.27 -0.84 13.30
N VAL A 126 3.08 -1.94 12.55
CA VAL A 126 2.23 -3.04 13.01
C VAL A 126 2.85 -3.76 14.21
N PRO A 127 2.05 -4.34 15.13
CA PRO A 127 2.54 -5.17 16.21
C PRO A 127 3.37 -6.36 15.72
N ALA A 128 4.26 -6.87 16.55
CA ALA A 128 5.00 -8.10 16.33
C ALA A 128 4.95 -8.96 17.58
N ASP A 129 4.96 -10.28 17.40
CA ASP A 129 5.05 -11.22 18.50
C ASP A 129 6.48 -11.22 19.06
N GLU A 130 6.61 -10.93 20.36
CA GLU A 130 7.88 -10.84 21.08
C GLU A 130 8.23 -12.13 21.85
N ALA A 131 7.42 -13.19 21.74
CA ALA A 131 7.72 -14.46 22.37
C ALA A 131 9.03 -15.06 21.82
N GLU A 132 9.78 -15.77 22.66
CA GLU A 132 11.06 -16.39 22.26
C GLU A 132 10.93 -17.40 21.12
N ASP A 133 9.77 -18.03 20.96
CA ASP A 133 9.45 -18.99 19.92
C ASP A 133 8.69 -18.37 18.72
N SER A 134 8.56 -17.05 18.65
CA SER A 134 7.88 -16.32 17.55
C SER A 134 8.59 -16.40 16.20
N GLY A 135 9.82 -16.93 16.17
CA GLY A 135 10.63 -17.09 14.94
C GLY A 135 11.52 -15.89 14.61
N TRP A 136 11.52 -14.84 15.40
CA TRP A 136 12.47 -13.74 15.26
C TRP A 136 13.89 -14.16 15.69
N LYS A 137 14.88 -13.89 14.83
CA LYS A 137 16.30 -14.12 15.13
C LYS A 137 16.83 -13.16 16.21
N TYR A 138 16.38 -11.92 16.17
CA TYR A 138 16.60 -10.89 17.18
C TYR A 138 15.25 -10.31 17.58
N PRO A 139 15.05 -9.89 18.84
CA PRO A 139 13.76 -9.35 19.28
C PRO A 139 13.25 -8.23 18.35
N PRO A 140 11.96 -8.21 17.98
CA PRO A 140 11.43 -7.35 16.90
C PRO A 140 11.58 -5.86 17.15
N PHE A 141 11.75 -5.43 18.39
CA PHE A 141 11.95 -4.03 18.76
C PHE A 141 13.32 -3.76 19.42
N SER A 142 14.30 -4.65 19.19
CA SER A 142 15.65 -4.42 19.71
C SER A 142 16.43 -3.37 18.92
N GLY A 143 16.14 -3.20 17.63
CA GLY A 143 16.88 -2.30 16.75
C GLY A 143 18.37 -2.65 16.64
N ILE A 144 18.72 -3.93 16.82
CA ILE A 144 20.12 -4.38 16.84
C ILE A 144 20.74 -4.27 15.45
N VAL A 145 21.96 -3.73 15.40
CA VAL A 145 22.79 -3.73 14.19
C VAL A 145 23.72 -4.93 14.26
N ALA A 146 23.46 -5.91 13.42
CA ALA A 146 24.22 -7.16 13.39
C ALA A 146 24.22 -7.76 11.98
N GLU A 147 25.28 -8.49 11.63
CA GLU A 147 25.42 -9.23 10.38
C GLU A 147 25.23 -8.37 9.12
N GLY A 148 25.58 -7.07 9.18
CA GLY A 148 25.43 -6.15 8.07
C GLY A 148 24.02 -5.56 7.90
N TYR A 149 23.13 -5.76 8.88
CA TYR A 149 21.74 -5.28 8.89
C TYR A 149 21.39 -4.59 10.20
N VAL A 150 20.38 -3.71 10.14
CA VAL A 150 19.59 -3.30 11.29
C VAL A 150 18.32 -4.14 11.30
N TRP A 151 18.04 -4.81 12.42
CA TRP A 151 16.96 -5.76 12.57
C TRP A 151 15.83 -5.19 13.40
N GLY A 152 14.63 -5.37 12.91
CA GLY A 152 13.41 -5.10 13.68
C GLY A 152 12.24 -4.63 12.85
N ARG A 153 11.06 -4.67 13.47
CA ARG A 153 9.81 -4.18 12.92
C ARG A 153 9.90 -2.69 12.61
N GLY A 154 9.55 -2.30 11.38
CA GLY A 154 9.66 -0.95 10.90
C GLY A 154 11.02 -0.62 10.24
N ALA A 155 11.95 -1.59 10.15
CA ALA A 155 13.22 -1.37 9.47
C ALA A 155 13.03 -1.01 7.98
N ILE A 156 12.07 -1.63 7.30
CA ILE A 156 11.68 -1.35 5.92
C ILE A 156 10.43 -0.47 5.91
N ASP A 157 9.40 -0.84 6.67
CA ASP A 157 8.06 -0.27 6.66
C ASP A 157 7.72 0.41 8.01
N CYS A 158 7.89 1.74 8.16
CA CYS A 158 8.45 2.68 7.20
C CYS A 158 9.58 3.55 7.82
N LYS A 159 10.10 3.18 9.05
CA LYS A 159 11.10 3.97 9.77
C LYS A 159 12.42 4.09 9.01
N GLY A 160 12.75 3.09 8.17
CA GLY A 160 13.92 3.18 7.27
C GLY A 160 13.81 4.32 6.27
N VAL A 161 12.62 4.53 5.69
CA VAL A 161 12.31 5.66 4.80
C VAL A 161 12.36 6.97 5.57
N LEU A 162 11.70 7.03 6.74
CA LEU A 162 11.69 8.20 7.62
C LEU A 162 13.10 8.68 7.96
N ILE A 163 13.94 7.79 8.49
CA ILE A 163 15.32 8.11 8.88
C ILE A 163 16.14 8.48 7.64
N GLY A 164 15.97 7.76 6.51
CA GLY A 164 16.64 8.10 5.26
C GLY A 164 16.34 9.51 4.75
N GLN A 165 15.08 9.95 4.85
CA GLN A 165 14.66 11.31 4.48
C GLN A 165 15.20 12.37 5.45
N LEU A 166 15.13 12.12 6.76
CA LEU A 166 15.67 13.05 7.78
C LEU A 166 17.18 13.23 7.66
N GLU A 167 17.93 12.13 7.46
CA GLU A 167 19.38 12.17 7.20
C GLU A 167 19.71 12.99 5.94
N ALA A 168 18.93 12.79 4.87
CA ALA A 168 19.12 13.55 3.63
C ALA A 168 18.93 15.04 3.86
N VAL A 169 17.86 15.44 4.57
CA VAL A 169 17.58 16.84 4.87
C VAL A 169 18.67 17.44 5.77
N ASP A 170 19.09 16.74 6.84
CA ASP A 170 20.13 17.22 7.76
C ASP A 170 21.45 17.42 7.03
N ASN A 171 21.86 16.50 6.15
CA ASN A 171 23.06 16.63 5.33
C ASN A 171 22.96 17.82 4.36
N LEU A 172 21.83 17.98 3.66
CA LEU A 172 21.61 19.12 2.77
C LEU A 172 21.64 20.46 3.51
N LEU A 173 21.07 20.53 4.71
CA LEU A 173 21.14 21.73 5.55
C LEU A 173 22.58 22.04 6.00
N ARG A 174 23.38 21.02 6.35
CA ARG A 174 24.80 21.17 6.68
C ARG A 174 25.65 21.66 5.51
N GLU A 175 25.30 21.26 4.29
CA GLU A 175 25.91 21.76 3.06
C GLU A 175 25.47 23.20 2.72
N GLY A 176 24.48 23.75 3.42
CA GLY A 176 23.91 25.08 3.14
C GLY A 176 22.99 25.08 1.93
N TYR A 177 22.45 23.93 1.53
CA TYR A 177 21.53 23.83 0.41
C TYR A 177 20.23 24.59 0.68
N GLN A 178 19.76 25.33 -0.32
CA GLN A 178 18.49 26.04 -0.33
C GLN A 178 17.65 25.58 -1.52
N PRO A 179 16.51 24.92 -1.31
CA PRO A 179 15.67 24.47 -2.39
C PRO A 179 15.06 25.63 -3.16
N LEU A 180 14.84 25.46 -4.45
CA LEU A 180 14.12 26.45 -5.27
C LEU A 180 12.62 26.38 -4.97
N ARG A 181 12.02 25.20 -4.96
CA ARG A 181 10.62 24.92 -4.57
C ARG A 181 10.54 24.60 -3.10
N THR A 182 9.40 24.88 -2.48
CA THR A 182 9.12 24.44 -1.13
C THR A 182 9.06 22.89 -1.10
N ILE A 183 9.73 22.31 -0.11
CA ILE A 183 9.67 20.87 0.17
C ILE A 183 8.83 20.68 1.44
N TYR A 184 7.80 19.86 1.34
CA TYR A 184 7.08 19.35 2.50
C TYR A 184 7.61 17.96 2.87
N LEU A 185 7.80 17.71 4.18
CA LEU A 185 8.02 16.39 4.74
C LEU A 185 6.80 16.10 5.62
N ALA A 186 6.02 15.10 5.27
CA ALA A 186 4.79 14.81 5.98
C ALA A 186 4.84 13.38 6.54
N PHE A 187 4.93 13.27 7.87
CA PHE A 187 5.09 12.01 8.58
C PHE A 187 3.82 11.67 9.35
N GLY A 188 3.04 10.72 8.79
CA GLY A 188 1.80 10.21 9.38
C GLY A 188 2.07 9.33 10.60
N PHE A 189 1.10 9.21 11.50
CA PHE A 189 1.24 8.37 12.69
C PHE A 189 0.30 7.16 12.71
N ASP A 190 -0.60 7.02 11.73
CA ASP A 190 -1.64 6.00 11.69
C ASP A 190 -1.84 5.39 10.29
N GLU A 191 -0.77 5.31 9.48
CA GLU A 191 -0.83 4.73 8.13
C GLU A 191 -1.35 3.29 8.17
N GLU A 192 -0.80 2.47 9.08
CA GLU A 192 -1.16 1.06 9.31
C GLU A 192 -2.64 0.88 9.73
N ASN A 193 -3.26 1.96 10.16
CA ASN A 193 -4.69 2.05 10.49
C ASN A 193 -5.43 3.02 9.57
N SER A 194 -4.99 3.15 8.33
CA SER A 194 -5.60 3.93 7.26
C SER A 194 -5.32 5.44 7.24
N GLY A 195 -4.40 6.02 8.02
CA GLY A 195 -3.92 7.40 7.91
C GLY A 195 -4.95 8.54 8.11
N ARG A 196 -6.15 8.21 8.65
CA ARG A 196 -7.26 9.19 8.74
C ARG A 196 -7.01 10.32 9.72
N ASN A 197 -6.31 10.00 10.79
CA ASN A 197 -6.04 10.96 11.85
C ASN A 197 -4.70 11.67 11.65
N GLY A 198 -3.80 11.09 10.86
CA GLY A 198 -2.48 11.63 10.53
C GLY A 198 -2.45 12.27 9.15
N ALA A 199 -2.10 11.48 8.13
CA ALA A 199 -1.89 11.95 6.77
C ALA A 199 -3.09 12.68 6.17
N ALA A 200 -4.31 12.18 6.40
CA ALA A 200 -5.52 12.84 5.91
C ALA A 200 -5.71 14.25 6.49
N GLN A 201 -5.32 14.48 7.74
CA GLN A 201 -5.44 15.81 8.38
C GLN A 201 -4.38 16.77 7.85
N MET A 202 -3.14 16.30 7.65
CA MET A 202 -2.08 17.09 7.03
C MET A 202 -2.44 17.46 5.58
N ALA A 203 -2.88 16.49 4.78
CA ALA A 203 -3.33 16.69 3.41
C ALA A 203 -4.48 17.71 3.32
N LYS A 204 -5.49 17.57 4.20
CA LYS A 204 -6.61 18.52 4.30
C LYS A 204 -6.13 19.94 4.64
N ALA A 205 -5.17 20.09 5.55
CA ALA A 205 -4.61 21.39 5.90
C ALA A 205 -3.87 22.03 4.71
N LEU A 206 -3.07 21.26 3.96
CA LEU A 206 -2.40 21.75 2.75
C LEU A 206 -3.41 22.13 1.67
N GLN A 207 -4.43 21.31 1.44
CA GLN A 207 -5.50 21.60 0.48
C GLN A 207 -6.28 22.89 0.85
N GLN A 208 -6.61 23.10 2.13
CA GLN A 208 -7.27 24.31 2.62
C GLN A 208 -6.42 25.56 2.42
N ARG A 209 -5.10 25.45 2.40
CA ARG A 209 -4.14 26.52 2.08
C ARG A 209 -4.00 26.75 0.58
N GLY A 210 -4.72 26.00 -0.25
CA GLY A 210 -4.65 26.09 -1.71
C GLY A 210 -3.35 25.52 -2.30
N VAL A 211 -2.64 24.67 -1.55
CA VAL A 211 -1.42 24.02 -2.04
C VAL A 211 -1.79 23.06 -3.17
N LYS A 212 -0.99 23.12 -4.25
CA LYS A 212 -0.98 22.14 -5.34
C LYS A 212 0.43 21.59 -5.42
N LEU A 213 0.54 20.26 -5.37
CA LEU A 213 1.85 19.59 -5.42
C LEU A 213 2.19 19.23 -6.86
N SER A 214 3.42 19.55 -7.30
CA SER A 214 3.93 19.10 -8.60
C SER A 214 4.41 17.66 -8.57
N PHE A 215 4.92 17.23 -7.41
CA PHE A 215 5.52 15.91 -7.17
C PHE A 215 5.28 15.47 -5.74
N LEU A 216 5.02 14.18 -5.58
CA LEU A 216 4.95 13.53 -4.28
C LEU A 216 5.61 12.15 -4.39
N ILE A 217 6.38 11.79 -3.37
CA ILE A 217 6.91 10.43 -3.21
C ILE A 217 6.55 9.89 -1.84
N ASP A 218 6.06 8.65 -1.84
CA ASP A 218 5.72 7.86 -0.66
C ASP A 218 6.44 6.50 -0.74
N GLU A 219 6.28 5.66 0.24
CA GLU A 219 6.70 4.28 0.28
C GLU A 219 5.87 3.38 -0.68
N GLY A 220 6.11 2.07 -0.73
CA GLY A 220 5.25 1.07 -1.40
C GLY A 220 5.82 0.47 -2.68
N GLY A 221 6.99 0.90 -3.15
CA GLY A 221 7.78 0.27 -4.20
C GLY A 221 9.23 0.15 -3.79
N ALA A 222 10.01 -0.73 -4.42
CA ALA A 222 11.44 -0.93 -4.13
C ALA A 222 12.19 -1.50 -5.34
N ILE A 223 13.51 -1.59 -5.24
CA ILE A 223 14.35 -2.30 -6.22
C ILE A 223 14.45 -3.77 -5.78
N THR A 224 14.04 -4.68 -6.64
CA THR A 224 14.10 -6.12 -6.35
C THR A 224 15.05 -6.84 -7.28
N THR A 225 15.80 -7.83 -6.77
CA THR A 225 16.86 -8.50 -7.54
C THR A 225 16.43 -9.82 -8.17
N ASP A 226 15.40 -10.48 -7.67
CA ASP A 226 15.04 -11.86 -8.03
C ASP A 226 13.51 -12.13 -8.09
N GLN A 227 12.69 -11.08 -7.97
CA GLN A 227 11.23 -11.21 -7.93
C GLN A 227 10.65 -11.61 -9.29
N ILE A 228 11.24 -11.16 -10.40
CA ILE A 228 10.82 -11.52 -11.75
C ILE A 228 11.82 -12.52 -12.33
N LYS A 229 11.58 -13.80 -12.13
CA LYS A 229 12.49 -14.90 -12.52
C LYS A 229 12.97 -14.88 -13.97
N ALA A 230 12.23 -14.21 -14.86
CA ALA A 230 12.55 -14.12 -16.27
C ALA A 230 13.53 -12.98 -16.61
N VAL A 231 13.81 -12.12 -15.66
CA VAL A 231 14.66 -10.93 -15.80
C VAL A 231 15.82 -11.05 -14.83
N SER A 232 17.05 -10.91 -15.34
CA SER A 232 18.27 -11.03 -14.52
C SER A 232 18.72 -9.72 -13.90
N GLN A 233 18.28 -8.61 -14.46
CA GLN A 233 18.57 -7.27 -13.93
C GLN A 233 17.71 -6.96 -12.71
N PRO A 234 18.19 -6.14 -11.77
CA PRO A 234 17.35 -5.54 -10.76
C PRO A 234 16.20 -4.76 -11.39
N VAL A 235 15.02 -4.80 -10.76
CA VAL A 235 13.82 -4.08 -11.22
C VAL A 235 13.37 -3.14 -10.14
N ALA A 236 13.38 -1.85 -10.43
CA ALA A 236 12.78 -0.82 -9.58
C ALA A 236 11.28 -0.74 -9.89
N ALA A 237 10.48 -1.19 -8.97
CA ALA A 237 9.03 -1.07 -9.03
C ALA A 237 8.61 0.30 -8.50
N VAL A 238 8.12 1.18 -9.38
CA VAL A 238 7.65 2.52 -9.01
C VAL A 238 6.12 2.53 -9.06
N GLY A 239 5.47 2.69 -7.91
CA GLY A 239 4.02 2.78 -7.83
C GLY A 239 3.49 4.05 -8.45
N VAL A 240 2.61 3.93 -9.46
CA VAL A 240 1.96 5.06 -10.13
C VAL A 240 0.50 5.21 -9.75
N SER A 241 -0.08 4.19 -9.13
CA SER A 241 -1.43 4.20 -8.57
C SER A 241 -1.57 3.14 -7.48
N GLU A 242 -2.66 3.21 -6.71
CA GLU A 242 -2.99 2.26 -5.65
C GLU A 242 -4.39 1.72 -5.84
N LYS A 243 -4.59 0.48 -5.40
CA LYS A 243 -5.93 -0.11 -5.36
C LYS A 243 -6.79 0.53 -4.28
N GLY A 244 -8.10 0.63 -4.57
CA GLY A 244 -9.08 0.96 -3.58
C GLY A 244 -9.28 -0.19 -2.59
N PHE A 245 -10.04 0.10 -1.54
CA PHE A 245 -10.29 -0.83 -0.45
C PHE A 245 -11.72 -0.73 0.07
N VAL A 246 -12.32 -1.88 0.34
CA VAL A 246 -13.54 -1.97 1.16
C VAL A 246 -13.62 -3.34 1.83
N THR A 247 -14.01 -3.35 3.10
CA THR A 247 -14.43 -4.58 3.79
C THR A 247 -15.95 -4.57 3.92
N LEU A 248 -16.59 -5.60 3.38
CA LEU A 248 -18.03 -5.77 3.46
C LEU A 248 -18.38 -6.90 4.44
N ARG A 249 -19.46 -6.71 5.17
CA ARG A 249 -20.09 -7.70 6.04
C ARG A 249 -21.27 -8.33 5.30
N LEU A 250 -21.25 -9.64 5.18
CA LEU A 250 -22.39 -10.44 4.78
C LEU A 250 -23.09 -10.90 6.05
N HIS A 251 -24.31 -10.42 6.28
CA HIS A 251 -25.09 -10.76 7.47
C HIS A 251 -26.32 -11.57 7.06
N ALA A 252 -26.32 -12.86 7.40
CA ALA A 252 -27.43 -13.77 7.13
C ALA A 252 -28.32 -13.87 8.37
N LYS A 253 -29.65 -13.69 8.17
CA LYS A 253 -30.65 -13.74 9.25
C LYS A 253 -31.79 -14.69 8.88
N THR A 254 -32.06 -15.69 9.77
CA THR A 254 -33.14 -16.66 9.62
C THR A 254 -33.79 -16.96 10.98
N ALA A 255 -34.80 -17.81 11.01
CA ALA A 255 -35.34 -18.27 12.28
C ALA A 255 -34.38 -19.24 12.99
N SER A 256 -34.16 -19.05 14.27
CA SER A 256 -33.50 -20.05 15.12
C SER A 256 -34.39 -21.26 15.33
N GLY A 257 -33.81 -22.41 15.71
CA GLY A 257 -34.61 -23.62 15.96
C GLY A 257 -33.79 -24.82 16.40
N HIS A 258 -34.49 -25.93 16.57
CA HIS A 258 -33.85 -27.19 16.92
C HIS A 258 -33.19 -27.84 15.72
N ALA A 259 -31.92 -28.24 15.80
CA ALA A 259 -31.16 -28.81 14.70
C ALA A 259 -31.75 -30.08 14.07
N ALA A 260 -32.61 -30.82 14.81
CA ALA A 260 -33.29 -32.00 14.29
C ALA A 260 -34.45 -31.69 13.32
N MET A 261 -34.91 -30.43 13.23
CA MET A 261 -36.01 -29.99 12.35
C MET A 261 -35.56 -28.76 11.55
N PRO A 262 -34.54 -28.89 10.68
CA PRO A 262 -33.99 -27.74 9.98
C PRO A 262 -34.95 -27.22 8.92
N PRO A 263 -35.10 -25.88 8.74
CA PRO A 263 -35.78 -25.30 7.60
C PRO A 263 -34.99 -25.58 6.30
N LYS A 264 -35.57 -25.26 5.16
CA LYS A 264 -34.85 -25.36 3.85
C LYS A 264 -33.58 -24.55 3.79
N ARG A 265 -33.54 -23.44 4.52
CA ARG A 265 -32.38 -22.51 4.57
C ARG A 265 -32.10 -22.15 6.02
N THR A 266 -30.87 -22.34 6.43
CA THR A 266 -30.34 -21.87 7.71
C THR A 266 -29.43 -20.65 7.46
N ALA A 267 -29.19 -19.82 8.45
CA ALA A 267 -28.29 -18.66 8.32
C ALA A 267 -26.91 -19.08 7.86
N ILE A 268 -26.32 -20.12 8.48
CA ILE A 268 -25.01 -20.66 8.07
C ILE A 268 -25.05 -21.19 6.62
N GLY A 269 -26.11 -21.93 6.24
CA GLY A 269 -26.21 -22.49 4.88
C GLY A 269 -26.36 -21.42 3.82
N ALA A 270 -27.11 -20.36 4.08
CA ALA A 270 -27.26 -19.22 3.17
C ALA A 270 -25.92 -18.47 3.01
N LEU A 271 -25.25 -18.20 4.13
CA LEU A 271 -23.94 -17.51 4.14
C LEU A 271 -22.88 -18.32 3.39
N ALA A 272 -22.78 -19.63 3.63
CA ALA A 272 -21.84 -20.52 2.95
C ALA A 272 -22.04 -20.52 1.43
N LEU A 273 -23.32 -20.54 0.97
CA LEU A 273 -23.64 -20.48 -0.46
C LEU A 273 -23.24 -19.13 -1.06
N ALA A 274 -23.47 -18.02 -0.36
CA ALA A 274 -23.07 -16.70 -0.82
C ALA A 274 -21.55 -16.59 -0.96
N LEU A 275 -20.78 -17.03 0.02
CA LEU A 275 -19.31 -17.05 -0.04
C LEU A 275 -18.80 -17.91 -1.20
N ALA A 276 -19.33 -19.12 -1.37
CA ALA A 276 -18.96 -20.00 -2.49
C ALA A 276 -19.31 -19.37 -3.85
N THR A 277 -20.44 -18.65 -3.94
CA THR A 277 -20.83 -17.92 -5.15
C THR A 277 -19.84 -16.81 -5.46
N LEU A 278 -19.45 -16.01 -4.47
CA LEU A 278 -18.50 -14.92 -4.64
C LEU A 278 -17.11 -15.43 -5.08
N GLU A 279 -16.58 -16.47 -4.45
CA GLU A 279 -15.27 -17.05 -4.80
C GLU A 279 -15.28 -17.72 -6.18
N SER A 280 -16.40 -18.33 -6.58
CA SER A 280 -16.53 -18.97 -7.89
C SER A 280 -16.73 -17.99 -9.05
N ASN A 281 -17.05 -16.73 -8.75
CA ASN A 281 -17.30 -15.68 -9.74
C ASN A 281 -16.34 -14.49 -9.55
N PRO A 282 -15.03 -14.67 -9.75
CA PRO A 282 -14.06 -13.61 -9.55
C PRO A 282 -14.33 -12.42 -10.51
N PHE A 283 -13.90 -11.24 -10.10
CA PHE A 283 -13.95 -10.04 -10.94
C PHE A 283 -13.17 -10.22 -12.24
N PRO A 284 -13.56 -9.53 -13.33
CA PRO A 284 -12.92 -9.67 -14.64
C PRO A 284 -11.46 -9.19 -14.59
N GLN A 285 -10.59 -9.82 -15.38
CA GLN A 285 -9.19 -9.42 -15.51
C GLN A 285 -9.01 -8.32 -16.56
N ASN A 286 -8.28 -7.26 -16.19
CA ASN A 286 -7.73 -6.28 -17.10
C ASN A 286 -6.26 -6.63 -17.40
N LEU A 287 -5.97 -7.14 -18.59
CA LEU A 287 -4.59 -7.45 -19.00
C LEU A 287 -3.80 -6.20 -19.41
N GLY A 288 -4.47 -5.08 -19.72
CA GLY A 288 -3.81 -3.85 -20.15
C GLY A 288 -2.81 -3.33 -19.13
N VAL A 289 -3.14 -3.41 -17.84
CA VAL A 289 -2.24 -2.99 -16.75
C VAL A 289 -0.95 -3.81 -16.76
N VAL A 290 -1.06 -5.13 -16.85
CA VAL A 290 0.13 -6.01 -16.88
C VAL A 290 0.93 -5.84 -18.17
N GLN A 291 0.26 -5.65 -19.31
CA GLN A 291 0.94 -5.35 -20.58
C GLN A 291 1.75 -4.05 -20.48
N PHE A 292 1.13 -2.99 -19.93
CA PHE A 292 1.78 -1.71 -19.71
C PHE A 292 2.99 -1.85 -18.78
N MET A 293 2.84 -2.44 -17.60
CA MET A 293 3.92 -2.66 -16.65
C MET A 293 5.09 -3.43 -17.28
N LEU A 294 4.81 -4.57 -17.89
CA LEU A 294 5.83 -5.47 -18.43
C LEU A 294 6.47 -4.94 -19.73
N SER A 295 5.84 -4.00 -20.46
CA SER A 295 6.45 -3.36 -21.62
C SER A 295 7.70 -2.55 -21.22
N HIS A 296 7.73 -1.98 -20.03
CA HIS A 296 8.87 -1.23 -19.49
C HIS A 296 10.09 -2.11 -19.16
N LEU A 297 9.91 -3.43 -19.03
CA LEU A 297 11.05 -4.34 -18.92
C LEU A 297 11.76 -4.57 -20.27
N GLY A 298 11.20 -4.05 -21.33
CA GLY A 298 11.81 -4.00 -22.64
C GLY A 298 12.25 -5.37 -23.16
N LYS A 299 13.49 -5.40 -23.68
CA LYS A 299 14.10 -6.61 -24.24
C LYS A 299 14.60 -7.60 -23.17
N ALA A 300 14.61 -7.22 -21.90
CA ALA A 300 14.97 -8.12 -20.79
C ALA A 300 13.97 -9.26 -20.64
N LEU A 301 12.69 -9.06 -21.04
CA LEU A 301 11.73 -10.15 -21.11
C LEU A 301 12.06 -11.14 -22.24
N PRO A 302 11.96 -12.48 -22.01
CA PRO A 302 12.11 -13.48 -23.05
C PRO A 302 11.16 -13.26 -24.22
N PHE A 303 11.65 -13.53 -25.45
CA PHE A 303 10.89 -13.30 -26.69
C PHE A 303 9.48 -13.90 -26.68
N MET A 304 9.32 -15.13 -26.20
CA MET A 304 8.02 -15.81 -26.18
C MET A 304 7.02 -15.13 -25.22
N GLN A 305 7.50 -14.58 -24.10
CA GLN A 305 6.66 -13.84 -23.16
C GLN A 305 6.24 -12.50 -23.78
N ARG A 306 7.17 -11.77 -24.41
CA ARG A 306 6.87 -10.54 -25.18
C ARG A 306 5.85 -10.82 -26.27
N MET A 307 6.02 -11.89 -27.02
CA MET A 307 5.11 -12.28 -28.11
C MET A 307 3.68 -12.55 -27.56
N ALA A 308 3.57 -13.26 -26.45
CA ALA A 308 2.27 -13.55 -25.83
C ALA A 308 1.59 -12.26 -25.30
N LEU A 309 2.36 -11.38 -24.65
CA LEU A 309 1.87 -10.10 -24.10
C LEU A 309 1.50 -9.11 -25.20
N ALA A 310 2.31 -8.98 -26.24
CA ALA A 310 2.04 -8.11 -27.38
C ALA A 310 0.81 -8.53 -28.20
N ASN A 311 0.46 -9.80 -28.14
CA ASN A 311 -0.58 -10.42 -28.98
C ASN A 311 -1.69 -11.07 -28.15
N THR A 312 -2.20 -10.38 -27.14
CA THR A 312 -3.29 -10.86 -26.27
C THR A 312 -4.59 -11.14 -27.01
N TRP A 313 -4.79 -10.59 -28.20
CA TRP A 313 -5.90 -10.95 -29.07
C TRP A 313 -5.91 -12.45 -29.47
N LEU A 314 -4.71 -13.07 -29.56
CA LEU A 314 -4.53 -14.51 -29.85
C LEU A 314 -4.24 -15.32 -28.56
N PHE A 315 -3.34 -14.81 -27.72
CA PHE A 315 -2.84 -15.53 -26.54
C PHE A 315 -3.52 -15.11 -25.23
N GLY A 316 -4.50 -14.19 -25.26
CA GLY A 316 -5.10 -13.62 -24.06
C GLY A 316 -5.71 -14.63 -23.10
N GLY A 317 -6.27 -15.74 -23.61
CA GLY A 317 -6.78 -16.82 -22.76
C GLY A 317 -5.66 -17.52 -21.97
N LEU A 318 -4.51 -17.76 -22.62
CA LEU A 318 -3.34 -18.35 -21.98
C LEU A 318 -2.72 -17.39 -20.94
N VAL A 319 -2.57 -16.12 -21.33
CA VAL A 319 -2.03 -15.08 -20.45
C VAL A 319 -2.92 -14.92 -19.20
N ARG A 320 -4.26 -14.81 -19.37
CA ARG A 320 -5.20 -14.75 -18.23
C ARG A 320 -5.06 -15.94 -17.28
N LYS A 321 -4.98 -17.15 -17.83
CA LYS A 321 -4.81 -18.36 -17.01
C LYS A 321 -3.49 -18.35 -16.25
N GLN A 322 -2.41 -17.92 -16.89
CA GLN A 322 -1.09 -17.81 -16.25
C GLN A 322 -1.09 -16.75 -15.14
N MET A 323 -1.66 -15.56 -15.40
CA MET A 323 -1.78 -14.50 -14.38
C MET A 323 -2.63 -14.98 -13.20
N ALA A 324 -3.77 -15.62 -13.45
CA ALA A 324 -4.65 -16.13 -12.39
C ALA A 324 -4.01 -17.22 -11.51
N SER A 325 -3.00 -17.95 -12.02
CA SER A 325 -2.33 -19.01 -11.26
C SER A 325 -1.32 -18.49 -10.23
N GLN A 326 -0.96 -17.22 -10.27
CA GLN A 326 -0.01 -16.59 -9.35
C GLN A 326 -0.74 -15.49 -8.54
N PRO A 327 -0.83 -15.60 -7.21
CA PRO A 327 -1.60 -14.66 -6.39
C PRO A 327 -1.28 -13.19 -6.64
N THR A 328 0.00 -12.84 -6.68
CA THR A 328 0.46 -11.46 -6.93
C THR A 328 0.01 -10.96 -8.31
N MET A 329 0.24 -11.75 -9.38
CA MET A 329 -0.15 -11.37 -10.73
C MET A 329 -1.67 -11.32 -10.89
N ASN A 330 -2.41 -12.24 -10.23
CA ASN A 330 -3.86 -12.19 -10.19
C ASN A 330 -4.37 -10.89 -9.55
N ALA A 331 -3.74 -10.47 -8.45
CA ALA A 331 -4.08 -9.23 -7.77
C ALA A 331 -3.82 -7.99 -8.64
N LEU A 332 -2.79 -7.98 -9.48
CA LEU A 332 -2.49 -6.87 -10.39
C LEU A 332 -3.41 -6.80 -11.61
N THR A 333 -4.26 -7.81 -11.85
CA THR A 333 -5.14 -7.84 -13.04
C THR A 333 -6.60 -7.57 -12.75
N ARG A 334 -7.05 -7.59 -11.50
CA ARG A 334 -8.48 -7.47 -11.16
C ARG A 334 -8.72 -6.95 -9.75
N THR A 335 -9.94 -6.52 -9.49
CA THR A 335 -10.46 -6.41 -8.13
C THR A 335 -10.44 -7.78 -7.48
N THR A 336 -9.78 -7.89 -6.32
CA THR A 336 -9.71 -9.14 -5.55
C THR A 336 -10.72 -9.14 -4.42
N LEU A 337 -11.21 -10.33 -4.08
CA LEU A 337 -12.13 -10.60 -2.99
C LEU A 337 -11.57 -11.74 -2.15
N ALA A 338 -11.52 -11.55 -0.84
CA ALA A 338 -11.07 -12.57 0.11
C ALA A 338 -12.00 -12.60 1.34
N PRO A 339 -12.70 -13.72 1.61
CA PRO A 339 -13.33 -13.92 2.91
C PRO A 339 -12.25 -14.01 4.00
N THR A 340 -12.39 -13.23 5.07
CA THR A 340 -11.37 -13.14 6.13
C THR A 340 -11.88 -13.56 7.50
N VAL A 341 -13.17 -13.40 7.76
CA VAL A 341 -13.82 -13.79 9.02
C VAL A 341 -15.13 -14.47 8.72
N ILE A 342 -15.46 -15.52 9.48
CA ILE A 342 -16.77 -16.16 9.45
C ILE A 342 -17.19 -16.54 10.87
N ASN A 343 -18.44 -16.21 11.26
CA ASN A 343 -19.03 -16.51 12.55
C ASN A 343 -20.44 -17.07 12.37
N GLY A 344 -20.83 -18.07 13.19
CA GLY A 344 -22.20 -18.60 13.17
C GLY A 344 -22.38 -19.77 14.10
N GLY A 345 -23.34 -19.64 15.04
CA GLY A 345 -23.69 -20.67 16.01
C GLY A 345 -22.66 -20.89 17.11
N HIS A 346 -23.15 -21.46 18.24
CA HIS A 346 -22.32 -21.74 19.43
C HIS A 346 -22.47 -23.17 19.93
N THR A 347 -23.54 -23.89 19.52
CA THR A 347 -23.85 -25.24 19.98
C THR A 347 -24.34 -26.11 18.83
N SER A 348 -24.02 -27.39 18.87
CA SER A 348 -24.28 -28.33 17.76
C SER A 348 -25.77 -28.69 17.54
N ASN A 349 -26.64 -28.45 18.52
CA ASN A 349 -28.05 -28.84 18.49
C ASN A 349 -29.04 -27.68 18.34
N VAL A 350 -28.52 -26.45 18.15
CA VAL A 350 -29.32 -25.23 17.94
C VAL A 350 -28.95 -24.59 16.58
N LEU A 351 -29.97 -24.28 15.79
CA LEU A 351 -29.80 -23.47 14.58
C LEU A 351 -29.65 -22.01 14.97
N PRO A 352 -28.52 -21.34 14.61
CA PRO A 352 -28.38 -19.91 14.90
C PRO A 352 -29.35 -19.07 14.08
N ALA A 353 -29.86 -18.01 14.69
CA ALA A 353 -30.68 -17.02 13.99
C ALA A 353 -29.85 -16.17 13.01
N GLU A 354 -28.59 -15.99 13.29
CA GLU A 354 -27.70 -15.11 12.54
C GLU A 354 -26.36 -15.79 12.26
N ALA A 355 -25.75 -15.44 11.13
CA ALA A 355 -24.39 -15.80 10.76
C ALA A 355 -23.76 -14.66 9.96
N ASP A 356 -22.47 -14.40 10.17
CA ASP A 356 -21.76 -13.29 9.60
C ASP A 356 -20.47 -13.72 8.91
N ALA A 357 -20.11 -13.04 7.84
CA ALA A 357 -18.77 -13.11 7.27
C ALA A 357 -18.27 -11.72 6.88
N LEU A 358 -16.96 -11.51 6.99
CA LEU A 358 -16.29 -10.35 6.42
C LEU A 358 -15.56 -10.75 5.16
N ILE A 359 -15.73 -9.93 4.12
CA ILE A 359 -15.02 -10.05 2.86
C ILE A 359 -14.20 -8.78 2.62
N ASN A 360 -12.89 -8.95 2.42
CA ASN A 360 -11.96 -7.88 2.08
C ASN A 360 -11.86 -7.77 0.56
N LEU A 361 -12.04 -6.56 0.03
CA LEU A 361 -11.91 -6.31 -1.40
C LEU A 361 -10.85 -5.24 -1.63
N ARG A 362 -9.96 -5.51 -2.62
CA ARG A 362 -8.98 -4.55 -3.13
C ARG A 362 -9.41 -4.17 -4.54
N ILE A 363 -9.83 -2.92 -4.69
CA ILE A 363 -10.55 -2.42 -5.86
C ILE A 363 -9.56 -2.01 -6.94
N MET A 364 -9.79 -2.50 -8.16
CA MET A 364 -8.95 -2.18 -9.31
C MET A 364 -9.23 -0.77 -9.82
N GLU A 365 -8.20 -0.11 -10.36
CA GLU A 365 -8.34 1.13 -11.10
C GLU A 365 -9.43 1.02 -12.19
N GLY A 366 -10.24 2.09 -12.33
CA GLY A 366 -11.39 2.13 -13.24
C GLY A 366 -12.68 1.54 -12.66
N GLU A 367 -12.65 0.99 -11.44
CA GLU A 367 -13.84 0.59 -10.67
C GLU A 367 -13.96 1.47 -9.42
N THR A 368 -15.18 1.76 -8.98
CA THR A 368 -15.44 2.48 -7.73
C THR A 368 -15.89 1.52 -6.62
N ARG A 369 -15.74 1.90 -5.37
CA ARG A 369 -16.22 1.12 -4.22
C ARG A 369 -17.75 0.92 -4.28
N GLU A 370 -18.48 1.90 -4.82
CA GLU A 370 -19.93 1.86 -5.02
C GLU A 370 -20.30 0.80 -6.07
N GLU A 371 -19.59 0.75 -7.20
CA GLU A 371 -19.80 -0.28 -8.25
C GLU A 371 -19.46 -1.67 -7.74
N VAL A 372 -18.37 -1.81 -7.01
CA VAL A 372 -17.94 -3.07 -6.40
C VAL A 372 -18.96 -3.56 -5.36
N PHE A 373 -19.45 -2.66 -4.49
CA PHE A 373 -20.51 -2.95 -3.53
C PHE A 373 -21.79 -3.45 -4.22
N GLN A 374 -22.26 -2.73 -5.25
CA GLN A 374 -23.45 -3.13 -6.01
C GLN A 374 -23.25 -4.47 -6.71
N ARG A 375 -22.07 -4.73 -7.23
CA ARG A 375 -21.75 -6.01 -7.87
C ARG A 375 -21.78 -7.16 -6.86
N VAL A 376 -21.19 -7.01 -5.68
CA VAL A 376 -21.25 -8.01 -4.62
C VAL A 376 -22.70 -8.26 -4.20
N ASN A 377 -23.47 -7.20 -3.98
CA ASN A 377 -24.89 -7.29 -3.61
C ASN A 377 -25.70 -8.05 -4.67
N ASN A 378 -25.47 -7.76 -5.95
CA ASN A 378 -26.13 -8.46 -7.08
C ASN A 378 -25.71 -9.93 -7.21
N MET A 379 -24.44 -10.26 -6.88
CA MET A 379 -23.94 -11.65 -6.92
C MET A 379 -24.50 -12.48 -5.77
N VAL A 380 -24.66 -11.91 -4.59
CA VAL A 380 -25.27 -12.55 -3.42
C VAL A 380 -26.77 -12.73 -3.66
N ALA A 381 -27.49 -11.68 -4.06
CA ALA A 381 -28.91 -11.63 -4.46
C ALA A 381 -29.85 -12.53 -3.64
N ASP A 382 -29.75 -12.45 -2.31
CA ASP A 382 -30.41 -13.35 -1.38
C ASP A 382 -31.22 -12.56 -0.35
N ASP A 383 -32.50 -12.93 -0.16
CA ASP A 383 -33.46 -12.23 0.69
C ASP A 383 -33.18 -12.35 2.20
N VAL A 384 -32.36 -13.32 2.60
CA VAL A 384 -31.97 -13.52 4.01
C VAL A 384 -30.57 -12.98 4.31
N ILE A 385 -29.87 -12.44 3.30
CA ILE A 385 -28.52 -11.87 3.47
C ILE A 385 -28.55 -10.38 3.17
N SER A 386 -28.09 -9.58 4.09
CA SER A 386 -27.75 -8.17 3.86
C SER A 386 -26.25 -7.99 3.66
N VAL A 387 -25.87 -7.15 2.70
CA VAL A 387 -24.50 -6.75 2.43
C VAL A 387 -24.34 -5.33 2.95
N LEU A 388 -23.40 -5.11 3.86
CA LEU A 388 -23.14 -3.82 4.51
C LEU A 388 -21.63 -3.58 4.58
N PRO A 389 -21.16 -2.33 4.67
CA PRO A 389 -19.79 -2.07 5.11
C PRO A 389 -19.54 -2.69 6.50
N SER A 390 -18.31 -3.13 6.76
CA SER A 390 -18.00 -3.88 8.01
C SER A 390 -17.96 -3.00 9.26
N ASP A 391 -17.71 -1.70 9.09
CA ASP A 391 -17.38 -0.74 10.15
C ASP A 391 -18.30 0.50 10.19
N ALA A 392 -19.35 0.51 9.35
CA ALA A 392 -20.30 1.62 9.26
C ALA A 392 -21.64 1.16 8.68
N GLU A 393 -22.67 2.00 8.75
CA GLU A 393 -23.96 1.74 8.12
C GLU A 393 -23.93 2.05 6.61
N THR A 394 -23.07 2.98 6.19
CA THR A 394 -22.96 3.42 4.79
C THR A 394 -21.49 3.37 4.31
N LEU A 395 -21.30 3.29 2.98
CA LEU A 395 -19.95 3.34 2.39
C LEU A 395 -19.25 4.68 2.66
N GLN A 396 -19.99 5.77 2.76
CA GLN A 396 -19.45 7.11 3.01
C GLN A 396 -18.83 7.24 4.41
N GLU A 397 -19.41 6.56 5.37
CA GLU A 397 -18.95 6.55 6.77
C GLU A 397 -17.87 5.50 7.01
N SER A 398 -17.79 4.49 6.15
CA SER A 398 -16.83 3.38 6.27
C SER A 398 -15.38 3.82 6.03
N ARG A 399 -14.44 3.00 6.49
CA ARG A 399 -12.99 3.17 6.22
C ARG A 399 -12.58 2.72 4.83
N SER A 400 -13.51 2.72 3.88
CA SER A 400 -13.24 2.38 2.48
C SER A 400 -12.76 3.58 1.68
N TRP A 401 -12.02 3.31 0.59
CA TRP A 401 -11.58 4.34 -0.35
C TRP A 401 -11.57 3.82 -1.80
N ASN A 402 -11.68 4.73 -2.74
CA ASN A 402 -11.54 4.43 -4.17
C ASN A 402 -10.06 4.26 -4.55
N PRO A 403 -9.74 3.57 -5.66
CA PRO A 403 -8.39 3.59 -6.22
C PRO A 403 -7.88 5.02 -6.36
N SER A 404 -6.57 5.21 -6.16
CA SER A 404 -5.95 6.52 -6.40
C SER A 404 -5.97 6.86 -7.90
N PRO A 405 -5.92 8.15 -8.28
CA PRO A 405 -5.61 8.55 -9.64
C PRO A 405 -4.28 7.92 -10.11
N VAL A 406 -4.19 7.62 -11.39
CA VAL A 406 -2.92 7.17 -12.01
C VAL A 406 -2.05 8.36 -12.30
N SER A 407 -0.82 8.34 -11.78
CA SER A 407 0.20 9.34 -12.12
C SER A 407 0.78 9.06 -13.49
N GLU A 408 1.06 10.13 -14.25
CA GLU A 408 1.57 10.03 -15.60
C GLU A 408 3.01 9.51 -15.61
N VAL A 409 3.29 8.54 -16.50
CA VAL A 409 4.65 7.98 -16.68
C VAL A 409 5.44 8.71 -17.75
N ASP A 410 4.78 9.47 -18.60
CA ASP A 410 5.35 10.35 -19.65
C ASP A 410 5.56 11.76 -19.11
N SER A 411 5.48 11.95 -17.79
CA SER A 411 5.72 13.23 -17.14
C SER A 411 7.22 13.48 -16.90
N PRO A 412 7.65 14.76 -16.88
CA PRO A 412 9.02 15.14 -16.51
C PRO A 412 9.42 14.58 -15.13
N GLN A 413 8.47 14.53 -14.21
CA GLN A 413 8.69 14.04 -12.85
C GLN A 413 8.96 12.53 -12.81
N PHE A 414 8.24 11.74 -13.61
CA PHE A 414 8.52 10.31 -13.72
C PHE A 414 9.87 10.06 -14.40
N ALA A 415 10.14 10.77 -15.50
CA ALA A 415 11.39 10.66 -16.21
C ALA A 415 12.59 11.02 -15.32
N LEU A 416 12.48 12.10 -14.51
CA LEU A 416 13.49 12.47 -13.53
C LEU A 416 13.71 11.35 -12.50
N LEU A 417 12.64 10.83 -11.90
CA LEU A 417 12.72 9.75 -10.91
C LEU A 417 13.34 8.48 -11.53
N ALA A 418 12.88 8.08 -12.71
CA ALA A 418 13.38 6.91 -13.42
C ALA A 418 14.87 7.05 -13.80
N ASN A 419 15.26 8.20 -14.34
CA ASN A 419 16.66 8.48 -14.69
C ASN A 419 17.54 8.48 -13.44
N LEU A 420 17.09 9.10 -12.34
CA LEU A 420 17.83 9.08 -11.08
C LEU A 420 18.00 7.66 -10.53
N ILE A 421 16.96 6.83 -10.59
CA ILE A 421 17.04 5.42 -10.19
C ILE A 421 18.09 4.69 -11.03
N MET A 422 18.05 4.82 -12.36
CA MET A 422 18.99 4.14 -13.27
C MET A 422 20.42 4.65 -13.09
N ALA A 423 20.60 5.94 -12.83
CA ALA A 423 21.91 6.55 -12.58
C ALA A 423 22.52 6.09 -11.24
N ALA A 424 21.71 6.06 -10.16
CA ALA A 424 22.14 5.69 -8.81
C ALA A 424 22.30 4.17 -8.63
N TYR A 425 21.55 3.37 -9.40
CA TYR A 425 21.55 1.91 -9.35
C TYR A 425 21.77 1.34 -10.76
N PRO A 426 23.02 1.30 -11.25
CA PRO A 426 23.34 0.87 -12.60
C PRO A 426 22.75 -0.50 -12.97
N SER A 427 22.36 -0.66 -14.22
CA SER A 427 21.70 -1.86 -14.78
C SER A 427 20.29 -2.16 -14.23
N THR A 428 19.69 -1.28 -13.44
CA THR A 428 18.33 -1.41 -12.94
C THR A 428 17.34 -1.00 -14.02
N LEU A 429 16.29 -1.82 -14.20
CA LEU A 429 15.14 -1.48 -15.05
C LEU A 429 14.07 -0.80 -14.20
N VAL A 430 13.46 0.26 -14.71
CA VAL A 430 12.34 0.92 -14.01
C VAL A 430 11.02 0.43 -14.57
N MET A 431 10.14 -0.04 -13.70
CA MET A 431 8.83 -0.56 -14.06
C MET A 431 7.74 0.17 -13.26
N PRO A 432 6.86 0.94 -13.92
CA PRO A 432 5.69 1.49 -13.26
C PRO A 432 4.75 0.37 -12.84
N ILE A 433 4.25 0.42 -11.60
CA ILE A 433 3.36 -0.62 -11.06
C ILE A 433 2.08 -0.02 -10.46
N LEU A 434 1.05 -0.85 -10.41
CA LEU A 434 -0.10 -0.65 -9.53
C LEU A 434 0.24 -1.24 -8.16
N VAL A 435 0.20 -0.43 -7.11
CA VAL A 435 0.38 -0.89 -5.72
C VAL A 435 -0.89 -1.61 -5.27
N ALA A 436 -0.74 -2.84 -4.80
CA ALA A 436 -1.89 -3.66 -4.37
C ALA A 436 -2.48 -3.25 -3.02
N GLY A 437 -1.67 -2.57 -2.19
CA GLY A 437 -2.06 -1.94 -0.93
C GLY A 437 -2.58 -0.51 -1.12
N GLY A 438 -2.65 0.23 -0.03
CA GLY A 438 -2.83 1.68 -0.04
C GLY A 438 -1.74 2.28 0.82
N THR A 439 -1.32 3.51 0.51
CA THR A 439 -0.37 4.30 1.29
C THR A 439 -0.99 5.66 1.63
N ASP A 440 -0.32 6.46 2.44
CA ASP A 440 -0.79 7.81 2.79
C ASP A 440 -0.88 8.75 1.57
N ALA A 441 -0.17 8.45 0.48
CA ALA A 441 -0.22 9.19 -0.79
C ALA A 441 -1.64 9.39 -1.34
N ARG A 442 -2.58 8.48 -1.06
CA ARG A 442 -3.99 8.57 -1.51
C ARG A 442 -4.69 9.86 -1.07
N TYR A 443 -4.31 10.42 0.07
CA TYR A 443 -4.90 11.66 0.60
C TYR A 443 -4.37 12.91 -0.11
N TYR A 444 -3.17 12.85 -0.65
CA TYR A 444 -2.51 13.94 -1.36
C TYR A 444 -2.74 13.89 -2.86
N ALA A 445 -2.95 12.71 -3.44
CA ALA A 445 -3.16 12.50 -4.87
C ALA A 445 -4.24 13.42 -5.50
N PRO A 446 -5.37 13.78 -4.83
CA PRO A 446 -6.36 14.67 -5.40
C PRO A 446 -5.87 16.11 -5.72
N PHE A 447 -4.79 16.56 -5.09
CA PHE A 447 -4.20 17.89 -5.32
C PHE A 447 -2.70 17.83 -5.64
N CYS A 448 -2.23 16.64 -6.02
CA CYS A 448 -0.89 16.39 -6.51
C CYS A 448 -0.97 15.99 -7.99
N ARG A 449 -0.14 16.60 -8.85
CA ARG A 449 -0.09 16.26 -10.26
C ARG A 449 0.42 14.83 -10.47
N ASN A 450 1.51 14.47 -9.77
CA ASN A 450 2.17 13.17 -9.88
C ASN A 450 2.56 12.65 -8.49
N ALA A 451 1.91 11.58 -8.06
CA ALA A 451 2.17 10.91 -6.79
C ALA A 451 2.76 9.52 -7.06
N TYR A 452 4.02 9.31 -6.67
CA TYR A 452 4.75 8.06 -6.84
C TYR A 452 4.99 7.36 -5.51
N ARG A 453 5.22 6.04 -5.55
CA ARG A 453 5.53 5.20 -4.40
C ARG A 453 6.81 4.46 -4.69
N PHE A 454 7.87 4.81 -3.97
CA PHE A 454 9.18 4.21 -4.17
C PHE A 454 10.10 4.46 -2.97
N SER A 455 10.60 3.39 -2.40
CA SER A 455 11.68 3.40 -1.41
C SER A 455 12.98 2.98 -2.08
N PRO A 456 14.08 3.72 -1.93
CA PRO A 456 15.34 3.44 -2.63
C PRO A 456 16.13 2.29 -1.98
N PHE A 457 15.43 1.19 -1.69
CA PHE A 457 16.00 -0.02 -1.10
C PHE A 457 16.17 -1.11 -2.15
N VAL A 458 17.33 -1.78 -2.13
CA VAL A 458 17.57 -2.99 -2.93
C VAL A 458 17.27 -4.19 -2.06
N LEU A 459 16.18 -4.89 -2.36
CA LEU A 459 15.66 -5.98 -1.54
C LEU A 459 15.62 -7.30 -2.32
N SER A 460 15.93 -8.40 -1.64
CA SER A 460 15.65 -9.74 -2.12
C SER A 460 14.16 -10.08 -1.96
N THR A 461 13.71 -11.16 -2.60
CA THR A 461 12.34 -11.70 -2.39
C THR A 461 12.09 -12.05 -0.92
N GLU A 462 13.11 -12.55 -0.20
CA GLU A 462 12.99 -12.86 1.23
C GLU A 462 12.78 -11.58 2.06
N GLU A 463 13.60 -10.55 1.84
CA GLU A 463 13.48 -9.28 2.58
C GLU A 463 12.14 -8.59 2.32
N THR A 464 11.65 -8.63 1.08
CA THR A 464 10.30 -8.13 0.74
C THR A 464 9.19 -8.91 1.46
N ALA A 465 9.36 -10.24 1.59
CA ALA A 465 8.38 -11.09 2.29
C ALA A 465 8.40 -10.90 3.82
N ASN A 466 9.47 -10.33 4.37
CA ASN A 466 9.61 -10.06 5.81
C ASN A 466 8.90 -8.77 6.24
N VAL A 467 8.48 -7.91 5.33
CA VAL A 467 7.60 -6.76 5.66
C VAL A 467 6.31 -7.28 6.29
N HIS A 468 5.94 -6.75 7.46
CA HIS A 468 4.88 -7.26 8.35
C HIS A 468 5.10 -8.71 8.85
N GLY A 469 6.15 -9.38 8.40
CA GLY A 469 6.56 -10.73 8.81
C GLY A 469 7.58 -10.74 9.94
N VAL A 470 8.17 -11.90 10.19
CA VAL A 470 9.29 -12.07 11.11
C VAL A 470 10.62 -11.74 10.41
N ASN A 471 11.62 -11.34 11.19
CA ASN A 471 12.97 -11.05 10.69
C ASN A 471 13.04 -9.88 9.69
N GLU A 472 12.13 -8.90 9.78
CA GLU A 472 12.25 -7.64 9.07
C GLU A 472 13.59 -6.97 9.40
N ARG A 473 14.31 -6.55 8.35
CA ARG A 473 15.65 -6.01 8.47
C ARG A 473 16.00 -5.16 7.25
N LEU A 474 16.82 -4.17 7.44
CA LEU A 474 17.36 -3.34 6.37
C LEU A 474 18.90 -3.38 6.37
N SER A 475 19.54 -3.60 5.22
CA SER A 475 21.00 -3.65 5.15
C SER A 475 21.62 -2.28 5.39
N ILE A 476 22.80 -2.25 6.02
CA ILE A 476 23.58 -1.02 6.24
C ILE A 476 23.87 -0.31 4.91
N ALA A 477 24.11 -1.09 3.84
CA ALA A 477 24.30 -0.55 2.50
C ALA A 477 23.04 0.17 1.97
N ASN A 478 21.85 -0.36 2.23
CA ASN A 478 20.59 0.31 1.91
C ASN A 478 20.41 1.59 2.72
N CYS A 479 20.73 1.58 4.02
CA CYS A 479 20.70 2.77 4.86
C CYS A 479 21.54 3.91 4.26
N ALA A 480 22.79 3.65 3.89
CA ALA A 480 23.68 4.65 3.29
C ALA A 480 23.17 5.14 1.93
N LYS A 481 22.81 4.20 1.03
CA LYS A 481 22.39 4.55 -0.33
C LYS A 481 21.08 5.31 -0.37
N ALA A 482 20.15 4.99 0.53
CA ALA A 482 18.88 5.69 0.60
C ALA A 482 19.06 7.17 0.94
N VAL A 483 19.92 7.49 1.88
CA VAL A 483 20.25 8.89 2.23
C VAL A 483 20.79 9.63 1.00
N GLY A 484 21.82 9.08 0.34
CA GLY A 484 22.38 9.69 -0.85
C GLY A 484 21.36 9.86 -1.98
N PHE A 485 20.48 8.86 -2.18
CA PHE A 485 19.42 8.94 -3.17
C PHE A 485 18.39 10.04 -2.84
N TYR A 486 17.93 10.13 -1.58
CA TYR A 486 17.01 11.19 -1.18
C TYR A 486 17.62 12.58 -1.29
N MET A 487 18.93 12.73 -1.00
CA MET A 487 19.64 14.00 -1.21
C MET A 487 19.58 14.43 -2.68
N GLU A 488 19.91 13.52 -3.61
CA GLU A 488 19.86 13.81 -5.05
C GLU A 488 18.44 14.04 -5.53
N LEU A 489 17.48 13.22 -5.09
CA LEU A 489 16.06 13.39 -5.44
C LEU A 489 15.56 14.77 -5.01
N MET A 490 15.83 15.18 -3.76
CA MET A 490 15.43 16.49 -3.24
C MET A 490 16.06 17.64 -4.03
N ARG A 491 17.35 17.52 -4.39
CA ARG A 491 18.03 18.51 -5.24
C ARG A 491 17.35 18.65 -6.60
N HIS A 492 17.11 17.55 -7.28
CA HIS A 492 16.57 17.54 -8.62
C HIS A 492 15.10 17.98 -8.69
N VAL A 493 14.21 17.36 -7.88
CA VAL A 493 12.78 17.70 -7.92
C VAL A 493 12.50 19.11 -7.44
N SER A 494 13.33 19.66 -6.53
CA SER A 494 13.14 21.02 -6.04
C SER A 494 13.75 22.09 -6.96
N SER A 495 14.64 21.73 -7.90
CA SER A 495 15.27 22.65 -8.82
C SER A 495 14.58 22.75 -10.19
N LEU A 496 13.68 21.82 -10.55
CA LEU A 496 12.92 21.89 -11.79
C LEU A 496 12.16 23.21 -11.91
N THR A 497 12.38 23.93 -13.00
CA THR A 497 11.63 25.13 -13.31
C THR A 497 10.33 24.81 -14.06
N ALA A 498 9.37 25.75 -14.06
CA ALA A 498 8.14 25.58 -14.84
C ALA A 498 8.41 25.54 -16.36
N GLU A 499 9.50 26.15 -16.81
CA GLU A 499 9.93 26.16 -18.23
C GLU A 499 10.49 24.79 -18.63
N GLU A 500 11.29 24.14 -17.77
CA GLU A 500 11.80 22.79 -17.99
C GLU A 500 10.66 21.76 -17.98
N GLU A 501 9.70 21.89 -17.07
CA GLU A 501 8.48 21.06 -17.07
C GLU A 501 7.65 21.24 -18.35
N ALA A 502 7.55 22.48 -18.85
CA ALA A 502 6.82 22.79 -20.08
C ALA A 502 7.58 22.36 -21.35
N ALA A 503 8.92 22.48 -21.36
CA ALA A 503 9.74 22.06 -22.48
C ALA A 503 9.68 20.55 -22.72
N PHE A 504 9.68 19.77 -21.65
CA PHE A 504 9.54 18.31 -21.74
C PHE A 504 8.22 17.88 -22.40
N LEU A 505 7.13 18.59 -22.09
CA LEU A 505 5.82 18.35 -22.69
C LEU A 505 5.76 18.76 -24.18
N SER A 506 6.61 19.73 -24.62
CA SER A 506 6.61 20.20 -25.97
C SER A 506 7.45 19.32 -26.92
N GLU A 507 8.43 18.59 -26.44
CA GLU A 507 9.22 17.65 -27.26
C GLU A 507 8.37 16.46 -27.73
N ASP A 508 7.43 15.98 -26.92
CA ASP A 508 6.51 14.91 -27.32
C ASP A 508 5.46 15.35 -28.37
N GLU A 509 5.11 16.65 -28.44
CA GLU A 509 4.19 17.15 -29.45
C GLU A 509 4.84 17.22 -30.85
N TRP A 510 6.17 17.34 -30.96
CA TRP A 510 6.87 17.43 -32.26
C TRP A 510 6.99 16.08 -32.98
N GLU A 511 7.02 14.95 -32.23
CA GLU A 511 7.03 13.63 -32.87
C GLU A 511 5.65 13.19 -33.39
N GLU A 512 4.54 13.76 -32.89
CA GLU A 512 3.18 13.43 -33.37
C GLU A 512 2.85 14.15 -34.72
N ASP A 513 3.46 15.28 -35.04
CA ASP A 513 3.15 16.02 -36.26
C ASP A 513 3.82 15.46 -37.54
N GLU A 514 4.82 14.59 -37.41
CA GLU A 514 5.44 13.91 -38.57
C GLU A 514 4.72 12.62 -39.03
N LYS A 515 3.67 12.15 -38.31
CA LYS A 515 2.91 10.98 -38.75
C LYS A 515 1.74 11.35 -39.66
N PRO A 516 1.61 10.70 -40.83
CA PRO A 516 0.56 11.08 -41.80
C PRO A 516 -0.84 10.81 -41.25
N VAL A 517 -1.72 11.78 -41.48
CA VAL A 517 -3.11 11.94 -40.96
C VAL A 517 -4.06 10.72 -41.11
N LYS A 518 -3.63 9.57 -41.60
CA LYS A 518 -4.50 8.40 -41.84
C LYS A 518 -4.64 7.42 -40.68
N GLU A 519 -3.90 7.57 -39.58
CA GLU A 519 -3.97 6.62 -38.44
C GLU A 519 -4.76 7.09 -37.21
N ARG A 520 -5.39 8.25 -37.25
CA ARG A 520 -6.14 8.83 -36.09
C ARG A 520 -7.52 8.24 -35.78
N LYS A 521 -7.79 6.99 -36.10
CA LYS A 521 -9.14 6.42 -35.87
C LYS A 521 -9.25 5.31 -34.81
N ASN A 522 -8.34 5.24 -33.85
CA ASN A 522 -8.57 4.38 -32.67
C ASN A 522 -8.13 5.11 -31.39
N LYS A 523 -8.90 6.14 -31.00
CA LYS A 523 -8.78 6.73 -29.66
C LYS A 523 -9.64 5.95 -28.68
N ALA A 524 -9.04 5.62 -27.53
CA ALA A 524 -9.73 5.18 -26.32
C ALA A 524 -10.86 6.16 -25.91
N PRO A 525 -11.87 5.73 -25.17
CA PRO A 525 -13.02 6.57 -24.87
C PRO A 525 -12.61 7.78 -24.02
N ARG A 526 -12.98 8.94 -24.52
CA ARG A 526 -12.81 10.24 -23.83
C ARG A 526 -13.39 10.17 -22.43
N ALA A 527 -12.67 10.74 -21.47
CA ALA A 527 -13.18 11.12 -20.17
C ALA A 527 -14.50 11.88 -20.30
N SER A 528 -15.49 11.47 -19.55
CA SER A 528 -16.80 12.11 -19.47
C SER A 528 -16.63 13.56 -19.02
N LYS A 529 -17.19 14.49 -19.82
CA LYS A 529 -17.30 15.90 -19.46
C LYS A 529 -17.96 16.01 -18.09
N VAL A 530 -17.31 16.72 -17.19
CA VAL A 530 -17.90 17.26 -15.97
C VAL A 530 -19.03 18.19 -16.42
N VAL A 531 -20.27 17.83 -16.10
CA VAL A 531 -21.43 18.70 -16.25
C VAL A 531 -21.45 19.61 -15.02
N GLU A 532 -21.26 20.91 -15.23
CA GLU A 532 -21.51 21.92 -14.19
C GLU A 532 -22.97 21.82 -13.74
N PRO A 533 -23.27 21.99 -12.44
CA PRO A 533 -24.65 21.99 -11.97
C PRO A 533 -25.34 23.29 -12.41
N GLU A 534 -26.33 23.17 -13.31
CA GLU A 534 -27.28 24.24 -13.57
C GLU A 534 -28.04 24.60 -12.29
N GLU A 535 -28.10 25.89 -11.98
CA GLU A 535 -28.95 26.46 -10.93
C GLU A 535 -30.41 26.13 -11.23
N VAL A 536 -31.03 25.25 -10.44
CA VAL A 536 -32.46 25.01 -10.47
C VAL A 536 -33.16 26.07 -9.63
N LEU A 537 -33.84 26.97 -10.32
CA LEU A 537 -34.71 28.00 -9.79
C LEU A 537 -35.87 27.32 -8.99
N ILE A 538 -35.92 27.57 -7.68
CA ILE A 538 -37.00 27.09 -6.81
C ILE A 538 -38.23 27.97 -7.09
N ALA A 539 -39.24 27.41 -7.78
CA ALA A 539 -40.56 27.99 -7.84
C ALA A 539 -41.43 27.37 -6.75
N GLU A 540 -41.92 28.23 -5.87
CA GLU A 540 -42.89 27.92 -4.81
C GLU A 540 -44.18 27.35 -5.39
N LEU A 541 -44.63 26.22 -4.86
CA LEU A 541 -46.03 25.78 -4.94
C LEU A 541 -46.50 25.35 -3.56
N HIS A 542 -47.18 26.31 -2.89
CA HIS A 542 -48.02 26.04 -1.73
C HIS A 542 -49.32 25.37 -2.18
N THR A 543 -49.55 24.13 -1.68
CA THR A 543 -50.91 23.62 -1.47
C THR A 543 -50.93 22.72 -0.24
N PRO A 544 -51.83 22.96 0.72
CA PRO A 544 -51.89 22.16 1.95
C PRO A 544 -52.73 20.91 1.75
N LEU A 545 -52.24 19.75 2.17
CA LEU A 545 -52.97 18.51 2.30
C LEU A 545 -53.68 18.40 3.67
N PRO A 546 -54.88 17.79 3.76
CA PRO A 546 -55.70 17.81 4.95
C PRO A 546 -55.24 16.83 6.03
N THR A 547 -55.17 17.33 7.27
CA THR A 547 -54.94 16.58 8.50
C THR A 547 -56.11 15.70 8.88
N LYS A 548 -55.89 14.37 9.00
CA LYS A 548 -56.73 13.50 9.83
C LYS A 548 -55.89 12.97 11.00
N PRO A 549 -56.40 13.00 12.24
CA PRO A 549 -55.67 12.53 13.40
C PRO A 549 -55.68 11.00 13.49
N LEU A 550 -54.49 10.38 13.61
CA LEU A 550 -54.35 8.97 13.95
C LEU A 550 -54.43 8.81 15.48
N LYS A 551 -55.36 7.90 15.90
CA LYS A 551 -55.52 7.49 17.29
C LYS A 551 -54.28 6.77 17.81
N GLN A 552 -53.80 7.18 18.97
CA GLN A 552 -52.76 6.49 19.75
C GLN A 552 -53.28 5.14 20.24
N PRO A 553 -52.53 4.04 20.16
CA PRO A 553 -52.83 2.83 20.90
C PRO A 553 -52.28 2.95 22.34
N ALA A 554 -53.04 2.40 23.29
CA ALA A 554 -52.84 2.42 24.72
C ALA A 554 -51.51 1.79 25.14
N SER A 555 -50.81 2.45 26.09
CA SER A 555 -49.63 1.97 26.76
C SER A 555 -49.89 0.67 27.56
N GLN A 556 -49.28 -0.42 27.11
CA GLN A 556 -49.09 -1.60 27.99
C GLN A 556 -47.70 -1.50 28.63
N THR A 557 -47.73 -1.30 29.96
CA THR A 557 -46.56 -1.38 30.84
C THR A 557 -46.06 -2.81 30.88
N VAL A 558 -44.92 -3.10 30.26
CA VAL A 558 -44.18 -4.35 30.47
C VAL A 558 -43.18 -4.13 31.59
N ALA A 559 -43.36 -4.90 32.68
CA ALA A 559 -42.49 -4.91 33.85
C ALA A 559 -41.13 -5.57 33.50
N TYR A 560 -40.05 -4.83 33.72
CA TYR A 560 -38.67 -5.36 33.62
C TYR A 560 -38.35 -6.23 34.81
N PRO A 561 -37.67 -7.38 34.63
CA PRO A 561 -37.17 -8.17 35.75
C PRO A 561 -35.98 -7.47 36.42
N LYS A 562 -35.96 -7.53 37.74
CA LYS A 562 -34.95 -6.93 38.62
C LYS A 562 -33.55 -7.47 38.31
N GLN A 563 -32.57 -6.56 38.31
CA GLN A 563 -31.13 -6.86 38.25
C GLN A 563 -30.70 -7.88 39.33
N PRO A 564 -29.70 -8.75 39.02
CA PRO A 564 -29.10 -9.60 40.05
C PRO A 564 -28.24 -8.76 41.00
N ARG A 565 -28.27 -9.18 42.27
CA ARG A 565 -27.55 -8.56 43.39
C ARG A 565 -26.05 -8.46 43.11
N GLN A 566 -25.47 -7.31 43.45
CA GLN A 566 -24.04 -7.11 43.60
C GLN A 566 -23.48 -8.13 44.60
N VAL A 567 -22.42 -8.82 44.19
CA VAL A 567 -21.60 -9.64 45.08
C VAL A 567 -20.63 -8.69 45.76
N GLU A 568 -20.71 -8.58 47.06
CA GLU A 568 -19.78 -7.84 47.92
C GLU A 568 -18.37 -8.44 47.77
N SER A 569 -17.38 -7.57 47.53
CA SER A 569 -15.95 -7.89 47.61
C SER A 569 -15.56 -8.25 49.04
N PRO A 570 -14.72 -9.28 49.25
CA PRO A 570 -14.20 -9.57 50.58
C PRO A 570 -13.18 -8.51 51.00
N THR A 571 -13.36 -8.02 52.21
CA THR A 571 -12.45 -7.16 52.97
C THR A 571 -11.06 -7.79 53.12
N GLU A 572 -10.03 -6.97 52.99
CA GLU A 572 -8.66 -7.22 53.41
C GLU A 572 -8.57 -7.51 54.92
N GLU A 573 -8.51 -8.76 55.28
CA GLU A 573 -7.96 -9.24 56.56
C GLU A 573 -7.77 -10.75 56.44
N HIS A 574 -6.51 -11.19 56.29
CA HIS A 574 -5.91 -12.52 56.42
C HIS A 574 -4.97 -12.89 55.25
N LEU A 575 -3.87 -12.19 55.15
CA LEU A 575 -2.66 -12.70 54.46
C LEU A 575 -1.40 -12.09 55.07
N THR A 576 -1.23 -12.30 56.40
CA THR A 576 0.07 -12.18 57.05
C THR A 576 0.29 -13.49 57.80
N SER A 577 0.89 -14.45 57.17
CA SER A 577 1.68 -15.54 57.78
C SER A 577 1.88 -16.67 56.75
N ARG A 578 2.90 -16.55 55.94
CA ARG A 578 3.63 -17.65 55.28
C ARG A 578 4.64 -17.08 54.28
N SER A 579 5.68 -16.43 54.83
CA SER A 579 6.91 -16.19 54.11
C SER A 579 8.06 -16.11 55.09
N GLU A 580 8.36 -17.20 55.68
CA GLU A 580 9.64 -17.47 56.35
C GLU A 580 9.88 -18.97 56.21
N ASN A 581 10.94 -19.34 55.52
CA ASN A 581 11.57 -20.66 55.34
C ASN A 581 11.65 -21.08 53.86
N PHE A 582 12.66 -20.58 53.17
CA PHE A 582 13.41 -21.26 52.11
C PHE A 582 14.62 -20.39 51.74
N VAL A 583 15.60 -20.28 52.65
CA VAL A 583 16.99 -19.88 52.33
C VAL A 583 17.86 -20.72 53.24
N GLU A 584 18.35 -21.79 52.70
CA GLU A 584 19.54 -22.54 53.17
C GLU A 584 19.69 -23.74 52.21
N ASP A 585 20.75 -23.65 51.42
CA ASP A 585 21.54 -24.71 50.79
C ASP A 585 21.96 -24.35 49.36
N LEU A 586 22.97 -23.53 49.27
CA LEU A 586 23.87 -23.52 48.14
C LEU A 586 25.30 -23.33 48.65
N GLN A 587 26.05 -24.43 48.75
CA GLN A 587 27.49 -24.43 48.92
C GLN A 587 28.16 -24.09 47.59
N PRO A 588 29.31 -23.41 47.60
CA PRO A 588 30.06 -23.04 46.39
C PRO A 588 30.87 -24.22 45.82
N LEU A 589 30.78 -24.42 44.53
CA LEU A 589 31.66 -25.31 43.77
C LEU A 589 33.01 -24.66 43.54
N GLN A 590 34.07 -25.43 43.85
CA GLN A 590 35.46 -25.09 43.70
C GLN A 590 35.88 -25.03 42.22
N ASP A 591 36.78 -24.07 41.93
CA ASP A 591 37.56 -23.96 40.71
C ASP A 591 38.46 -25.19 40.55
N ASP A 592 38.41 -25.85 39.40
CA ASP A 592 39.47 -26.73 38.92
C ASP A 592 39.87 -26.30 37.48
N ASP A 593 41.00 -25.60 37.42
CA ASP A 593 41.77 -25.29 36.22
C ASP A 593 42.49 -26.55 35.72
N GLU A 594 42.15 -27.01 34.48
CA GLU A 594 43.13 -27.73 33.64
C GLU A 594 42.86 -27.49 32.13
N PRO A 595 43.93 -27.20 31.34
CA PRO A 595 43.79 -26.84 29.93
C PRO A 595 43.75 -28.09 29.03
N LEU A 596 42.70 -28.21 28.18
CA LEU A 596 42.62 -29.25 27.17
C LEU A 596 43.45 -28.91 25.93
N THR A 597 44.48 -29.71 25.71
CA THR A 597 45.31 -29.73 24.50
C THR A 597 44.60 -30.36 23.32
N VAL A 598 44.49 -29.60 22.21
CA VAL A 598 43.96 -30.07 20.93
C VAL A 598 45.06 -30.79 20.13
N LYS A 599 44.84 -32.06 19.74
CA LYS A 599 45.65 -32.77 18.72
C LYS A 599 45.02 -32.62 17.33
N PRO A 600 45.83 -32.42 16.27
CA PRO A 600 45.33 -32.28 14.90
C PRO A 600 44.97 -33.62 14.26
N MET A 601 43.77 -33.69 13.60
CA MET A 601 43.35 -34.80 12.78
C MET A 601 43.89 -34.67 11.34
N LYS A 602 44.48 -35.73 10.84
CA LYS A 602 45.02 -35.88 9.47
C LYS A 602 43.91 -36.06 8.46
N ARG A 603 44.12 -35.47 7.28
CA ARG A 603 43.34 -35.71 6.05
C ARG A 603 43.42 -37.18 5.61
N GLY A 604 42.29 -37.70 5.23
CA GLY A 604 42.09 -38.83 4.37
C GLY A 604 40.92 -38.53 3.43
#